data_663c21f06649fb66ca6e4e7b86c451ca
#
_entry.id   663c21f06649fb66ca6e4e7b86c451ca
#
_cell.length_a   1.000
_cell.length_b   1.000
_cell.length_c   1.000
_cell.angle_alpha   90.00
_cell.angle_beta   90.00
_cell.angle_gamma   90.00
#
_symmetry.space_group_name_H-M   'P 1'
#
loop_
_entity.id
_entity.type
_entity.pdbx_description
1 polymer ?
#
loop_
_entity_poly.entity_id
_entity_poly.type
_entity_poly.pdbx_seq_one_letter_code
_entity_poly.pdbx_strand_id
1 'polypeptide(L)'
;MFVSDPSYEDKMLRNIDKTSTDPDTAHLSIHTNISATCPPSGDIYISTKSKIAYLTTPINLGKVFWKLPVMRYDTHANGIVKKQMKFNSTSQEEVNEIENNMKNEFYVVNQIMTSIRNPSGKKDWFKDVRKISVGLSMKDVTTYRDKKKCAFYNCFVIIIRIKIDDETDHSYGTFREFHVKIFNTGKIEIP
;
A
#
# COMPACT_ATOMS: atom_id res chain seq x y z
N MET A 1 -4.58 26.04 -5.16
CA MET A 1 -3.91 27.14 -4.47
C MET A 1 -3.66 26.66 -3.05
N PHE A 2 -2.47 26.13 -2.81
CA PHE A 2 -2.08 25.66 -1.46
C PHE A 2 -1.44 26.84 -0.74
N VAL A 3 -2.04 27.25 0.36
CA VAL A 3 -1.45 28.23 1.27
C VAL A 3 -0.57 27.44 2.22
N SER A 4 0.75 27.61 2.12
CA SER A 4 1.70 27.11 3.08
C SER A 4 1.60 27.95 4.36
N ASP A 5 1.46 27.29 5.50
CA ASP A 5 1.43 27.91 6.82
C ASP A 5 2.85 28.39 7.19
N PRO A 6 3.07 29.70 7.36
CA PRO A 6 4.42 30.25 7.66
C PRO A 6 4.91 29.93 9.08
N SER A 7 4.06 29.32 9.93
CA SER A 7 4.40 29.10 11.34
C SER A 7 5.39 27.93 11.57
N TYR A 8 5.63 27.10 10.57
CA TYR A 8 6.48 25.91 10.72
C TYR A 8 7.97 26.21 10.46
N GLU A 9 8.26 27.13 9.54
CA GLU A 9 9.64 27.53 9.25
C GLU A 9 10.23 28.40 10.36
N ASP A 10 9.42 29.25 10.98
CA ASP A 10 9.83 30.15 12.08
C ASP A 10 10.18 29.38 13.39
N LYS A 11 9.63 28.19 13.59
CA LYS A 11 9.96 27.35 14.75
C LYS A 11 11.27 26.58 14.60
N MET A 12 11.70 26.29 13.38
CA MET A 12 12.99 25.63 13.15
C MET A 12 14.18 26.59 13.29
N LEU A 13 14.01 27.86 12.97
CA LEU A 13 15.10 28.85 13.04
C LEU A 13 15.36 29.36 14.45
N ARG A 14 14.43 29.26 15.40
CA ARG A 14 14.60 29.72 16.80
C ARG A 14 15.38 28.76 17.70
N ASN A 15 15.71 27.58 17.24
CA ASN A 15 16.49 26.62 18.05
C ASN A 15 17.99 26.61 17.75
N ILE A 16 18.48 27.51 16.92
CA ILE A 16 19.92 27.58 16.56
C ILE A 16 20.68 28.64 17.39
N ASP A 17 19.99 29.56 18.06
CA ASP A 17 20.60 30.68 18.77
C ASP A 17 20.47 30.57 20.30
N LYS A 18 20.95 29.44 20.88
CA LYS A 18 21.30 29.40 22.32
C LYS A 18 22.63 28.71 22.51
N THR A 19 23.68 29.34 22.02
CA THR A 19 25.04 29.08 22.54
C THR A 19 25.21 29.83 23.83
N SER A 20 25.18 29.13 24.96
CA SER A 20 25.65 29.63 26.22
C SER A 20 27.16 29.89 26.11
N THR A 21 27.54 31.12 26.33
CA THR A 21 28.93 31.52 26.52
C THR A 21 29.41 31.03 27.89
N ASP A 22 30.14 29.92 27.91
CA ASP A 22 30.90 29.44 29.03
C ASP A 22 32.40 29.49 28.64
N PRO A 23 33.30 30.27 29.34
CA PRO A 23 34.64 30.56 28.85
C PRO A 23 35.70 29.48 29.12
N ASP A 24 35.34 28.28 29.56
CA ASP A 24 36.30 27.25 29.99
C ASP A 24 36.26 25.93 29.26
N THR A 25 35.73 25.88 28.03
CA THR A 25 35.86 24.68 27.22
C THR A 25 37.01 24.79 26.24
N ALA A 26 38.08 24.06 26.58
CA ALA A 26 39.24 23.85 25.75
C ALA A 26 38.89 23.57 24.29
N HIS A 27 39.49 24.33 23.37
CA HIS A 27 39.45 24.12 21.94
C HIS A 27 39.85 22.69 21.57
N LEU A 28 38.87 21.78 21.45
CA LEU A 28 39.04 20.59 20.64
C LEU A 28 38.82 21.01 19.18
N SER A 29 39.86 21.48 18.53
CA SER A 29 39.89 21.61 17.07
C SER A 29 39.87 20.20 16.47
N ILE A 30 38.66 19.70 16.20
CA ILE A 30 38.50 18.51 15.37
C ILE A 30 38.87 18.94 13.96
N HIS A 31 40.15 18.83 13.61
CA HIS A 31 40.59 18.82 12.22
C HIS A 31 40.02 17.52 11.56
N THR A 32 38.75 17.54 11.21
CA THR A 32 38.21 16.56 10.28
C THR A 32 38.72 16.89 8.87
N ASN A 33 39.96 16.53 8.57
CA ASN A 33 40.41 16.33 7.21
C ASN A 33 39.71 15.09 6.66
N ILE A 34 38.39 15.14 6.58
CA ILE A 34 37.63 14.18 5.77
C ILE A 34 37.71 14.71 4.33
N SER A 35 38.82 14.39 3.67
CA SER A 35 38.80 14.31 2.21
C SER A 35 37.88 13.13 1.84
N ALA A 36 36.59 13.31 2.06
CA ALA A 36 35.58 12.41 1.56
C ALA A 36 35.49 12.63 0.06
N THR A 37 36.40 11.98 -0.68
CA THR A 37 36.24 11.84 -2.11
C THR A 37 34.93 11.08 -2.31
N CYS A 38 33.90 11.80 -2.77
CA CYS A 38 32.65 11.18 -3.14
C CYS A 38 32.98 10.05 -4.15
N PRO A 39 32.54 8.82 -3.90
CA PRO A 39 32.79 7.74 -4.85
C PRO A 39 32.20 8.13 -6.21
N PRO A 40 32.84 7.75 -7.32
CA PRO A 40 32.32 8.03 -8.67
C PRO A 40 30.93 7.42 -8.79
N SER A 41 30.03 8.13 -9.50
CA SER A 41 28.71 7.58 -9.81
C SER A 41 28.85 6.27 -10.56
N GLY A 42 28.12 5.24 -10.13
CA GLY A 42 28.03 3.99 -10.87
C GLY A 42 27.21 4.15 -12.16
N ASP A 43 27.18 3.11 -12.96
CA ASP A 43 26.37 3.06 -14.16
C ASP A 43 24.87 3.17 -13.86
N ILE A 44 24.14 3.86 -14.76
CA ILE A 44 22.68 3.97 -14.66
C ILE A 44 22.08 2.62 -15.10
N TYR A 45 21.26 2.03 -14.25
CA TYR A 45 20.54 0.81 -14.56
C TYR A 45 19.03 0.97 -14.31
N ILE A 46 18.23 0.19 -15.04
CA ILE A 46 16.78 0.16 -14.85
C ILE A 46 16.45 -0.80 -13.70
N SER A 47 16.05 -0.23 -12.55
CA SER A 47 15.69 -1.03 -11.36
C SER A 47 14.27 -1.59 -11.40
N THR A 48 13.35 -0.94 -12.11
CA THR A 48 11.94 -1.30 -12.17
C THR A 48 11.34 -0.98 -13.53
N LYS A 49 10.55 -1.89 -14.08
CA LYS A 49 9.75 -1.69 -15.29
C LYS A 49 8.29 -1.91 -14.95
N SER A 50 7.42 -0.95 -15.28
CA SER A 50 5.98 -1.09 -15.14
C SER A 50 5.33 -1.34 -16.49
N LYS A 51 4.37 -2.27 -16.55
CA LYS A 51 3.51 -2.49 -17.71
C LYS A 51 2.14 -1.90 -17.45
N ILE A 52 1.59 -1.21 -18.45
CA ILE A 52 0.27 -0.59 -18.37
C ILE A 52 -0.55 -1.09 -19.54
N ALA A 53 -1.79 -1.47 -19.26
CA ALA A 53 -2.80 -1.82 -20.25
C ALA A 53 -4.11 -1.06 -19.96
N TYR A 54 -4.96 -0.94 -20.97
CA TYR A 54 -6.25 -0.28 -20.86
C TYR A 54 -7.33 -1.19 -21.41
N LEU A 55 -8.41 -1.35 -20.65
CA LEU A 55 -9.65 -1.93 -21.14
C LEU A 55 -10.48 -0.83 -21.79
N THR A 56 -11.33 -1.22 -22.71
CA THR A 56 -12.18 -0.29 -23.48
C THR A 56 -13.35 0.28 -22.65
N THR A 57 -13.65 -0.33 -21.53
CA THR A 57 -14.80 0.03 -20.69
C THR A 57 -14.40 0.28 -19.23
N PRO A 58 -15.07 1.21 -18.54
CA PRO A 58 -14.92 1.38 -17.11
C PRO A 58 -15.32 0.12 -16.33
N ILE A 59 -14.71 -0.08 -15.17
CA ILE A 59 -14.92 -1.26 -14.33
C ILE A 59 -15.65 -0.85 -13.05
N ASN A 60 -16.72 -1.59 -12.73
CA ASN A 60 -17.27 -1.53 -11.38
C ASN A 60 -16.41 -2.39 -10.44
N LEU A 61 -15.51 -1.70 -9.73
CA LEU A 61 -14.50 -2.36 -8.88
C LEU A 61 -15.14 -3.22 -7.80
N GLY A 62 -16.21 -2.77 -7.15
CA GLY A 62 -16.88 -3.51 -6.08
C GLY A 62 -17.47 -4.82 -6.59
N LYS A 63 -18.16 -4.80 -7.73
CA LYS A 63 -18.73 -6.00 -8.32
C LYS A 63 -17.66 -6.99 -8.78
N VAL A 64 -16.59 -6.48 -9.42
CA VAL A 64 -15.50 -7.33 -9.92
C VAL A 64 -14.70 -7.91 -8.76
N PHE A 65 -14.45 -7.13 -7.71
CA PHE A 65 -13.70 -7.58 -6.53
C PHE A 65 -14.31 -8.87 -5.93
N TRP A 66 -15.62 -8.92 -5.74
CA TRP A 66 -16.29 -10.08 -5.13
C TRP A 66 -16.41 -11.28 -6.09
N LYS A 67 -16.40 -11.04 -7.41
CA LYS A 67 -16.49 -12.12 -8.41
C LYS A 67 -15.16 -12.83 -8.67
N LEU A 68 -14.03 -12.18 -8.38
CA LEU A 68 -12.71 -12.77 -8.60
C LEU A 68 -12.42 -13.83 -7.54
N PRO A 69 -12.23 -15.09 -7.91
CA PRO A 69 -11.88 -16.13 -6.95
C PRO A 69 -10.46 -15.95 -6.46
N VAL A 70 -10.23 -16.23 -5.18
CA VAL A 70 -8.90 -16.30 -4.57
C VAL A 70 -8.61 -17.77 -4.28
N MET A 71 -7.44 -18.25 -4.67
CA MET A 71 -7.03 -19.62 -4.35
C MET A 71 -6.36 -19.68 -2.98
N ARG A 72 -6.41 -20.83 -2.34
CA ARG A 72 -5.69 -21.05 -1.08
C ARG A 72 -4.20 -20.95 -1.31
N TYR A 73 -3.49 -20.39 -0.32
CA TYR A 73 -2.05 -20.14 -0.42
C TYR A 73 -1.22 -21.43 -0.54
N ASP A 74 -1.68 -22.52 0.04
CA ASP A 74 -1.07 -23.85 -0.02
C ASP A 74 -1.25 -24.59 -1.35
N THR A 75 -2.08 -24.06 -2.25
CA THR A 75 -2.30 -24.64 -3.58
C THR A 75 -1.13 -24.36 -4.51
N HIS A 76 -0.51 -25.39 -5.06
CA HIS A 76 0.62 -25.28 -5.99
C HIS A 76 0.13 -25.10 -7.45
N ALA A 77 -0.51 -23.97 -7.73
CA ALA A 77 -1.08 -23.62 -9.04
C ALA A 77 -0.92 -22.13 -9.36
N ASN A 78 -1.10 -21.78 -10.63
CA ASN A 78 -1.22 -20.40 -11.07
C ASN A 78 -2.59 -19.83 -10.66
N GLY A 79 -2.62 -18.60 -10.16
CA GLY A 79 -3.88 -17.96 -9.83
C GLY A 79 -3.75 -16.75 -8.90
N ILE A 80 -4.90 -16.18 -8.55
CA ILE A 80 -4.96 -15.06 -7.61
C ILE A 80 -4.86 -15.61 -6.18
N VAL A 81 -3.82 -15.22 -5.46
CA VAL A 81 -3.59 -15.63 -4.06
C VAL A 81 -4.08 -14.60 -3.06
N LYS A 82 -4.20 -13.33 -3.49
CA LYS A 82 -4.70 -12.25 -2.63
C LYS A 82 -5.38 -11.16 -3.46
N LYS A 83 -6.46 -10.60 -2.93
CA LYS A 83 -7.10 -9.38 -3.43
C LYS A 83 -7.29 -8.40 -2.28
N GLN A 84 -7.18 -7.10 -2.55
CA GLN A 84 -7.43 -6.08 -1.54
C GLN A 84 -8.01 -4.80 -2.14
N MET A 85 -8.97 -4.21 -1.46
CA MET A 85 -9.63 -2.97 -1.87
C MET A 85 -10.07 -2.14 -0.66
N LYS A 86 -10.22 -0.84 -0.87
CA LYS A 86 -10.83 0.09 0.08
C LYS A 86 -12.27 0.36 -0.34
N PHE A 87 -13.19 0.06 0.54
CA PHE A 87 -14.61 0.33 0.39
C PHE A 87 -14.97 1.62 1.10
N ASN A 88 -15.86 2.38 0.52
CA ASN A 88 -16.43 3.59 1.09
C ASN A 88 -17.94 3.47 0.97
N SER A 89 -18.61 3.21 2.10
CA SER A 89 -20.04 3.00 2.17
C SER A 89 -20.73 4.25 2.75
N THR A 90 -21.85 4.59 2.16
CA THR A 90 -22.68 5.74 2.52
C THR A 90 -23.97 5.34 3.22
N SER A 91 -24.25 4.02 3.28
CA SER A 91 -25.42 3.48 3.97
C SER A 91 -25.08 2.20 4.76
N GLN A 92 -25.97 1.82 5.67
CA GLN A 92 -25.85 0.58 6.44
C GLN A 92 -26.06 -0.64 5.55
N GLU A 93 -26.91 -0.54 4.53
CA GLU A 93 -27.21 -1.62 3.57
C GLU A 93 -25.94 -2.01 2.81
N GLU A 94 -25.17 -1.02 2.32
CA GLU A 94 -23.89 -1.27 1.64
C GLU A 94 -22.89 -1.98 2.57
N VAL A 95 -22.85 -1.60 3.84
CA VAL A 95 -22.00 -2.27 4.83
C VAL A 95 -22.43 -3.71 5.05
N ASN A 96 -23.73 -3.96 5.19
CA ASN A 96 -24.28 -5.29 5.36
C ASN A 96 -24.00 -6.21 4.15
N GLU A 97 -24.08 -5.65 2.94
CA GLU A 97 -23.72 -6.37 1.70
C GLU A 97 -22.25 -6.79 1.73
N ILE A 98 -21.35 -5.88 2.09
CA ILE A 98 -19.93 -6.15 2.22
C ILE A 98 -19.67 -7.25 3.25
N GLU A 99 -20.32 -7.16 4.42
CA GLU A 99 -20.18 -8.14 5.49
C GLU A 99 -20.70 -9.52 5.09
N ASN A 100 -21.78 -9.58 4.32
CA ASN A 100 -22.30 -10.83 3.79
C ASN A 100 -21.36 -11.45 2.75
N ASN A 101 -20.80 -10.65 1.86
CA ASN A 101 -19.82 -11.14 0.89
C ASN A 101 -18.56 -11.69 1.59
N MET A 102 -18.10 -11.05 2.66
CA MET A 102 -16.95 -11.54 3.42
C MET A 102 -17.16 -12.93 4.04
N LYS A 103 -18.38 -13.29 4.41
CA LYS A 103 -18.68 -14.60 5.01
C LYS A 103 -18.36 -15.78 4.07
N ASN A 104 -18.38 -15.55 2.77
CA ASN A 104 -18.12 -16.55 1.76
C ASN A 104 -16.65 -16.67 1.37
N GLU A 105 -15.79 -15.84 1.95
CA GLU A 105 -14.37 -15.77 1.64
C GLU A 105 -13.52 -16.33 2.79
N PHE A 106 -12.30 -16.74 2.49
CA PHE A 106 -11.34 -17.23 3.49
C PHE A 106 -10.17 -16.27 3.64
N TYR A 107 -9.49 -16.30 4.80
CA TYR A 107 -8.38 -15.41 5.13
C TYR A 107 -8.74 -13.93 4.93
N VAL A 108 -9.88 -13.52 5.48
CA VAL A 108 -10.36 -12.15 5.37
C VAL A 108 -9.78 -11.29 6.48
N VAL A 109 -9.17 -10.17 6.09
CA VAL A 109 -8.78 -9.10 6.99
C VAL A 109 -9.65 -7.88 6.71
N ASN A 110 -10.48 -7.50 7.67
CA ASN A 110 -11.34 -6.32 7.63
C ASN A 110 -10.77 -5.24 8.54
N GLN A 111 -10.18 -4.20 7.96
CA GLN A 111 -9.65 -3.05 8.68
C GLN A 111 -10.60 -1.87 8.56
N ILE A 112 -11.34 -1.56 9.60
CA ILE A 112 -12.18 -0.36 9.67
C ILE A 112 -11.28 0.86 9.88
N MET A 113 -11.31 1.80 8.94
CA MET A 113 -10.52 3.04 8.97
C MET A 113 -11.33 4.21 9.52
N THR A 114 -12.62 4.25 9.22
CA THR A 114 -13.55 5.27 9.68
C THR A 114 -14.94 4.63 9.77
N SER A 115 -15.64 4.85 10.86
CA SER A 115 -17.06 4.48 10.98
C SER A 115 -17.76 5.60 11.72
N ILE A 116 -18.61 6.35 11.01
CA ILE A 116 -19.39 7.48 11.54
C ILE A 116 -20.86 7.12 11.32
N ARG A 117 -21.61 7.09 12.41
CA ARG A 117 -23.05 6.88 12.42
C ARG A 117 -23.67 7.95 13.30
N ASN A 118 -24.43 8.85 12.72
CA ASN A 118 -25.13 9.88 13.48
C ASN A 118 -26.62 9.92 13.08
N PRO A 119 -27.43 8.97 13.60
CA PRO A 119 -28.86 8.90 13.29
C PRO A 119 -29.67 10.02 13.96
N SER A 120 -29.10 10.72 14.93
CA SER A 120 -29.81 11.77 15.70
C SER A 120 -29.39 13.19 15.34
N GLY A 121 -28.53 13.37 14.33
CA GLY A 121 -28.06 14.68 13.88
C GLY A 121 -29.04 15.39 12.97
N LYS A 122 -28.91 16.73 12.82
CA LYS A 122 -29.67 17.54 11.85
C LYS A 122 -29.51 17.10 10.39
N LYS A 123 -28.50 16.27 10.10
CA LYS A 123 -28.28 15.49 8.86
C LYS A 123 -27.87 14.09 9.26
N ASP A 124 -28.54 13.10 8.69
CA ASP A 124 -28.10 11.70 8.79
C ASP A 124 -26.74 11.58 8.12
N TRP A 125 -25.73 11.48 8.96
CA TRP A 125 -24.36 11.27 8.50
C TRP A 125 -23.99 9.82 8.69
N PHE A 126 -23.85 9.15 7.56
CA PHE A 126 -23.30 7.79 7.53
C PHE A 126 -22.04 7.79 6.66
N LYS A 127 -20.95 7.28 7.21
CA LYS A 127 -19.72 7.05 6.48
C LYS A 127 -19.00 5.86 7.09
N ASP A 128 -18.83 4.84 6.31
CA ASP A 128 -18.04 3.68 6.70
C ASP A 128 -16.93 3.47 5.65
N VAL A 129 -15.69 3.51 6.11
CA VAL A 129 -14.50 3.32 5.28
C VAL A 129 -13.74 2.14 5.83
N ARG A 130 -13.61 1.09 5.03
CA ARG A 130 -12.87 -0.10 5.41
C ARG A 130 -11.99 -0.63 4.30
N LYS A 131 -10.85 -1.18 4.68
CA LYS A 131 -9.96 -1.89 3.78
C LYS A 131 -10.17 -3.38 4.00
N ILE A 132 -10.52 -4.08 2.93
CA ILE A 132 -10.73 -5.52 2.94
C ILE A 132 -9.61 -6.18 2.14
N SER A 133 -9.02 -7.20 2.74
CA SER A 133 -8.05 -8.08 2.09
C SER A 133 -8.55 -9.51 2.20
N VAL A 134 -8.51 -10.24 1.10
CA VAL A 134 -8.90 -11.65 1.02
C VAL A 134 -7.71 -12.44 0.51
N GLY A 135 -7.38 -13.53 1.16
CA GLY A 135 -6.25 -14.39 0.83
C GLY A 135 -4.92 -13.91 1.43
N LEU A 136 -3.86 -14.63 1.12
CA LEU A 136 -2.51 -14.43 1.63
C LEU A 136 -1.50 -14.31 0.50
N SER A 137 -0.47 -13.51 0.71
CA SER A 137 0.69 -13.40 -0.17
C SER A 137 1.96 -13.85 0.56
N MET A 138 3.03 -14.09 -0.18
CA MET A 138 4.33 -14.42 0.40
C MET A 138 4.77 -13.39 1.44
N LYS A 139 4.52 -12.10 1.19
CA LYS A 139 4.86 -11.03 2.14
C LYS A 139 4.08 -11.09 3.45
N ASP A 140 2.86 -11.62 3.44
CA ASP A 140 2.08 -11.76 4.66
C ASP A 140 2.61 -12.90 5.53
N VAL A 141 3.18 -13.94 4.90
CA VAL A 141 3.73 -15.12 5.58
C VAL A 141 5.17 -14.87 6.06
N THR A 142 5.98 -14.17 5.27
CA THR A 142 7.42 -14.03 5.54
C THR A 142 7.79 -12.76 6.31
N THR A 143 6.91 -11.74 6.31
CA THR A 143 7.27 -10.44 6.86
C THR A 143 6.19 -9.92 7.79
N TYR A 144 6.48 -9.86 9.09
CA TYR A 144 5.66 -9.09 10.02
C TYR A 144 5.87 -7.59 9.80
N ARG A 145 4.80 -6.88 9.43
CA ARG A 145 4.84 -5.42 9.26
C ARG A 145 3.70 -4.78 10.04
N ASP A 146 4.08 -3.98 11.02
CA ASP A 146 3.12 -3.21 11.84
C ASP A 146 2.55 -1.98 11.10
N LYS A 147 3.16 -1.56 10.00
CA LYS A 147 2.73 -0.38 9.24
C LYS A 147 1.46 -0.64 8.44
N LYS A 148 0.37 0.00 8.85
CA LYS A 148 -0.90 0.02 8.11
C LYS A 148 -0.72 0.78 6.80
N LYS A 149 -0.75 0.06 5.67
CA LYS A 149 -0.70 0.68 4.34
C LYS A 149 -2.08 1.19 3.95
N CYS A 150 -2.16 2.46 3.51
CA CYS A 150 -3.36 2.99 2.87
C CYS A 150 -3.61 2.31 1.51
N ALA A 151 -4.88 2.17 1.15
CA ALA A 151 -5.31 1.74 -0.17
C ALA A 151 -6.05 2.90 -0.86
N PHE A 152 -5.98 2.97 -2.19
CA PHE A 152 -6.70 3.96 -2.98
C PHE A 152 -8.17 3.54 -3.16
N TYR A 153 -9.07 4.51 -3.33
CA TYR A 153 -10.50 4.24 -3.57
C TYR A 153 -10.81 3.85 -5.02
N ASN A 154 -9.98 4.28 -5.96
CA ASN A 154 -10.21 4.15 -7.39
C ASN A 154 -9.51 2.94 -8.01
N CYS A 155 -8.92 2.08 -7.19
CA CYS A 155 -8.32 0.84 -7.64
C CYS A 155 -8.43 -0.26 -6.59
N PHE A 156 -8.38 -1.50 -7.04
CA PHE A 156 -8.04 -2.63 -6.19
C PHE A 156 -6.78 -3.32 -6.68
N VAL A 157 -6.15 -4.06 -5.78
CA VAL A 157 -4.91 -4.79 -6.05
C VAL A 157 -5.21 -6.27 -5.97
N ILE A 158 -4.75 -7.02 -6.96
CA ILE A 158 -4.65 -8.47 -6.90
C ILE A 158 -3.18 -8.88 -6.88
N ILE A 159 -2.90 -9.99 -6.22
CA ILE A 159 -1.60 -10.64 -6.26
C ILE A 159 -1.80 -11.97 -6.98
N ILE A 160 -1.14 -12.07 -8.12
CA ILE A 160 -1.19 -13.26 -8.96
C ILE A 160 0.09 -14.04 -8.74
N ARG A 161 -0.04 -15.33 -8.46
CA ARG A 161 1.07 -16.28 -8.40
C ARG A 161 1.17 -17.00 -9.73
N ILE A 162 2.38 -17.05 -10.27
CA ILE A 162 2.69 -17.73 -11.53
C ILE A 162 3.88 -18.65 -11.30
N LYS A 163 3.76 -19.91 -11.72
CA LYS A 163 4.87 -20.85 -11.78
C LYS A 163 5.83 -20.41 -12.87
N ILE A 164 7.09 -20.32 -12.54
CA ILE A 164 8.16 -20.04 -13.48
C ILE A 164 8.90 -21.34 -13.67
N ASP A 165 8.87 -21.86 -14.88
CA ASP A 165 9.70 -22.99 -15.26
C ASP A 165 11.10 -22.45 -15.53
N ASP A 166 11.99 -22.64 -14.58
CA ASP A 166 13.42 -22.33 -14.76
C ASP A 166 14.06 -23.59 -15.33
N GLU A 167 14.50 -23.54 -16.58
CA GLU A 167 15.11 -24.67 -17.28
C GLU A 167 16.39 -25.17 -16.58
N THR A 168 16.92 -24.41 -15.63
CA THR A 168 18.16 -24.70 -14.91
C THR A 168 17.94 -25.30 -13.53
N ASP A 169 16.74 -25.22 -12.97
CA ASP A 169 16.45 -25.74 -11.62
C ASP A 169 15.46 -26.91 -11.70
N HIS A 170 15.97 -28.13 -11.59
CA HIS A 170 15.19 -29.38 -11.52
C HIS A 170 14.40 -29.55 -10.22
N SER A 171 14.49 -28.62 -9.28
CA SER A 171 13.69 -28.60 -8.07
C SER A 171 12.35 -27.89 -8.33
N TYR A 172 11.26 -28.46 -7.81
CA TYR A 172 9.87 -28.00 -7.80
C TYR A 172 9.69 -26.54 -8.20
N GLY A 173 9.11 -26.28 -9.38
CA GLY A 173 8.97 -24.99 -10.04
C GLY A 173 8.76 -23.80 -9.09
N THR A 174 9.59 -22.80 -9.25
CA THR A 174 9.59 -21.60 -8.42
C THR A 174 8.37 -20.74 -8.75
N PHE A 175 7.54 -20.42 -7.77
CA PHE A 175 6.44 -19.50 -7.94
C PHE A 175 6.89 -18.05 -7.69
N ARG A 176 6.46 -17.14 -8.56
CA ARG A 176 6.60 -15.69 -8.34
C ARG A 176 5.25 -15.00 -8.22
N GLU A 177 5.20 -13.99 -7.35
CA GLU A 177 4.01 -13.19 -7.11
C GLU A 177 4.14 -11.83 -7.78
N PHE A 178 3.11 -11.48 -8.57
CA PHE A 178 3.00 -10.22 -9.29
C PHE A 178 1.84 -9.40 -8.73
N HIS A 179 2.11 -8.13 -8.46
CA HIS A 179 1.10 -7.19 -8.02
C HIS A 179 0.45 -6.56 -9.24
N VAL A 180 -0.88 -6.62 -9.34
CA VAL A 180 -1.64 -6.00 -10.42
C VAL A 180 -2.63 -5.02 -9.82
N LYS A 181 -2.57 -3.77 -10.23
CA LYS A 181 -3.54 -2.74 -9.86
C LYS A 181 -4.57 -2.59 -10.96
N ILE A 182 -5.83 -2.61 -10.61
CA ILE A 182 -6.96 -2.47 -11.52
C ILE A 182 -7.75 -1.25 -11.10
N PHE A 183 -7.86 -0.28 -12.02
CA PHE A 183 -8.52 1.00 -11.79
C PHE A 183 -9.95 1.01 -12.35
N ASN A 184 -10.81 1.82 -11.75
CA ASN A 184 -12.20 2.00 -12.22
C ASN A 184 -12.30 2.52 -13.65
N THR A 185 -11.27 3.21 -14.14
CA THR A 185 -11.18 3.70 -15.53
C THR A 185 -10.86 2.60 -16.55
N GLY A 186 -10.64 1.36 -16.13
CA GLY A 186 -10.17 0.29 -16.98
C GLY A 186 -8.65 0.21 -17.14
N LYS A 187 -7.88 1.12 -16.52
CA LYS A 187 -6.41 1.01 -16.49
C LYS A 187 -6.00 -0.18 -15.64
N ILE A 188 -5.05 -0.96 -16.14
CA ILE A 188 -4.36 -2.04 -15.44
C ILE A 188 -2.88 -1.70 -15.37
N GLU A 189 -2.27 -1.82 -14.20
CA GLU A 189 -0.87 -1.51 -13.96
C GLU A 189 -0.19 -2.66 -13.23
N ILE A 190 0.93 -3.12 -13.78
CA ILE A 190 1.83 -4.12 -13.20
C ILE A 190 3.17 -3.43 -12.98
N PRO A 191 3.50 -3.04 -11.74
CA PRO A 191 4.77 -2.39 -11.41
C PRO A 191 5.93 -3.38 -11.38
#